data_9b2fa0b65e8a6d30039f2df775b694cd
#
_entry.id   9b2fa0b65e8a6d30039f2df775b694cd
#
_cell.length_a   1.000
_cell.length_b   1.000
_cell.length_c   1.000
_cell.angle_alpha   90.00
_cell.angle_beta   90.00
_cell.angle_gamma   90.00
#
_symmetry.space_group_name_H-M   'P 1'
#
loop_
_entity.id
_entity.type
_entity.pdbx_description
1 polymer ?
#
loop_
_entity_poly.entity_id
_entity_poly.type
_entity_poly.pdbx_seq_one_letter_code
_entity_poly.pdbx_strand_id
1 'polypeptide(L)'
;VGNPFHALVREGFVREPEELLKPSSPLASAASLSLYQVLLHGGYELLERLEDYYSRIVDFVLRLRSKTRVFMLYAVIEAVIVSAIYAFTVAVKPLFAAGGAALAQAGLSLAGVEELESGIDLVLSSAALALSVATSSAREGKPTLFTIYLPLLAATLAASYLLALSLAPALIGG
;
A
#
# COMPACT_ATOMS: atom_id res chain seq x y z
N VAL A 1 39.53 30.01 -5.20
CA VAL A 1 38.29 29.29 -4.88
C VAL A 1 38.18 28.17 -5.88
N GLY A 2 38.47 26.93 -5.44
CA GLY A 2 38.50 25.74 -6.34
C GLY A 2 37.09 25.43 -6.87
N ASN A 3 37.02 24.96 -8.11
CA ASN A 3 35.78 24.53 -8.71
C ASN A 3 35.25 23.28 -7.94
N PRO A 4 34.01 23.28 -7.40
CA PRO A 4 33.45 22.16 -6.64
C PRO A 4 33.42 20.84 -7.43
N PHE A 5 33.40 20.89 -8.76
CA PHE A 5 33.51 19.72 -9.62
C PHE A 5 34.86 18.98 -9.41
N HIS A 6 35.97 19.70 -9.29
CA HIS A 6 37.24 19.07 -9.03
C HIS A 6 37.33 18.34 -7.69
N ALA A 7 36.53 18.78 -6.70
CA ALA A 7 36.45 18.07 -5.43
C ALA A 7 35.69 16.74 -5.62
N LEU A 8 34.56 16.72 -6.34
CA LEU A 8 33.79 15.49 -6.62
C LEU A 8 34.61 14.47 -7.44
N VAL A 9 35.36 14.94 -8.43
CA VAL A 9 36.25 14.07 -9.21
C VAL A 9 37.39 13.51 -8.35
N ARG A 10 38.02 14.36 -7.50
CA ARG A 10 39.08 13.95 -6.60
C ARG A 10 38.63 12.92 -5.56
N GLU A 11 37.43 13.04 -5.05
CA GLU A 11 36.83 12.11 -4.09
C GLU A 11 36.25 10.83 -4.78
N GLY A 12 36.34 10.75 -6.11
CA GLY A 12 35.95 9.58 -6.88
C GLY A 12 34.40 9.40 -7.05
N PHE A 13 33.62 10.42 -6.73
CA PHE A 13 32.14 10.35 -6.88
C PHE A 13 31.68 10.44 -8.33
N VAL A 14 32.43 11.16 -9.17
CA VAL A 14 32.10 11.37 -10.59
C VAL A 14 33.40 11.42 -11.40
N ARG A 15 33.45 10.73 -12.53
CA ARG A 15 34.61 10.79 -13.45
C ARG A 15 34.44 11.90 -14.48
N GLU A 16 33.25 12.05 -15.01
CA GLU A 16 32.89 13.04 -16.02
C GLU A 16 31.58 13.73 -15.65
N PRO A 17 31.40 15.04 -15.96
CA PRO A 17 30.15 15.76 -15.64
C PRO A 17 28.89 15.11 -16.21
N GLU A 18 29.03 14.43 -17.34
CA GLU A 18 27.93 13.76 -18.06
C GLU A 18 27.41 12.52 -17.32
N GLU A 19 28.19 11.93 -16.41
CA GLU A 19 27.75 10.82 -15.57
C GLU A 19 26.60 11.25 -14.63
N LEU A 20 26.54 12.53 -14.26
CA LEU A 20 25.47 13.11 -13.46
C LEU A 20 24.12 13.09 -14.20
N LEU A 21 24.13 12.96 -15.53
CA LEU A 21 22.94 12.99 -16.35
C LEU A 21 22.30 11.61 -16.58
N LYS A 22 22.80 10.55 -15.94
CA LYS A 22 22.28 9.16 -16.05
C LYS A 22 21.59 8.66 -14.78
N PRO A 23 20.60 9.35 -14.24
CA PRO A 23 19.96 8.96 -13.00
C PRO A 23 18.85 7.93 -13.22
N SER A 24 18.60 7.12 -12.20
CA SER A 24 17.62 6.05 -12.21
C SER A 24 16.19 6.49 -11.85
N SER A 25 16.00 7.74 -11.40
CA SER A 25 14.68 8.24 -11.01
C SER A 25 14.46 9.70 -11.43
N PRO A 26 13.20 10.16 -11.60
CA PRO A 26 12.90 11.55 -11.98
C PRO A 26 13.44 12.59 -10.98
N LEU A 27 13.41 12.27 -9.67
CA LEU A 27 13.95 13.15 -8.63
C LEU A 27 15.48 13.23 -8.72
N ALA A 28 16.14 12.08 -8.90
CA ALA A 28 17.58 12.02 -9.10
C ALA A 28 18.00 12.74 -10.39
N SER A 29 17.16 12.66 -11.45
CA SER A 29 17.37 13.39 -12.70
C SER A 29 17.33 14.90 -12.50
N ALA A 30 16.34 15.41 -11.80
CA ALA A 30 16.23 16.83 -11.51
C ALA A 30 17.39 17.32 -10.64
N ALA A 31 17.78 16.52 -9.62
CA ALA A 31 18.90 16.84 -8.73
C ALA A 31 20.23 16.89 -9.49
N SER A 32 20.51 15.86 -10.31
CA SER A 32 21.76 15.78 -11.07
C SER A 32 21.86 16.86 -12.13
N LEU A 33 20.78 17.21 -12.81
CA LEU A 33 20.73 18.30 -13.78
C LEU A 33 21.00 19.65 -13.08
N SER A 34 20.35 19.89 -11.94
CA SER A 34 20.58 21.11 -11.16
C SER A 34 22.02 21.19 -10.65
N LEU A 35 22.57 20.07 -10.16
CA LEU A 35 23.97 19.99 -9.74
C LEU A 35 24.92 20.27 -10.90
N TYR A 36 24.65 19.67 -12.06
CA TYR A 36 25.44 19.90 -13.28
C TYR A 36 25.45 21.39 -13.67
N GLN A 37 24.31 22.05 -13.67
CA GLN A 37 24.20 23.48 -13.96
C GLN A 37 24.96 24.35 -12.95
N VAL A 38 24.86 24.04 -11.66
CA VAL A 38 25.60 24.75 -10.60
C VAL A 38 27.11 24.55 -10.74
N LEU A 39 27.56 23.34 -11.10
CA LEU A 39 28.97 23.04 -11.32
C LEU A 39 29.55 23.79 -12.52
N LEU A 40 28.77 23.99 -13.58
CA LEU A 40 29.20 24.71 -14.78
C LEU A 40 29.20 26.24 -14.61
N HIS A 41 28.19 26.80 -13.95
CA HIS A 41 27.91 28.23 -13.95
C HIS A 41 27.85 28.86 -12.58
N GLY A 42 27.83 28.07 -11.49
CA GLY A 42 27.61 28.51 -10.14
C GLY A 42 28.85 28.54 -9.26
N GLY A 43 28.72 29.21 -8.12
CA GLY A 43 29.71 29.19 -7.03
C GLY A 43 29.25 28.29 -5.88
N TYR A 44 30.07 28.21 -4.84
CA TYR A 44 29.82 27.43 -3.63
C TYR A 44 28.49 27.81 -2.94
N GLU A 45 28.10 29.08 -2.97
CA GLU A 45 26.84 29.55 -2.38
C GLU A 45 25.60 28.92 -3.03
N LEU A 46 25.62 28.69 -4.34
CA LEU A 46 24.55 28.02 -5.05
C LEU A 46 24.51 26.54 -4.73
N LEU A 47 25.66 25.91 -4.50
CA LEU A 47 25.76 24.51 -4.10
C LEU A 47 25.15 24.30 -2.70
N GLU A 48 25.47 25.16 -1.74
CA GLU A 48 24.91 25.12 -0.39
C GLU A 48 23.37 25.31 -0.38
N ARG A 49 22.85 26.25 -1.17
CA ARG A 49 21.41 26.42 -1.34
C ARG A 49 20.72 25.19 -1.98
N LEU A 50 21.40 24.54 -2.92
CA LEU A 50 20.92 23.35 -3.57
C LEU A 50 20.88 22.18 -2.58
N GLU A 51 21.90 22.02 -1.75
CA GLU A 51 21.95 21.01 -0.69
C GLU A 51 20.81 21.19 0.32
N ASP A 52 20.59 22.43 0.81
CA ASP A 52 19.50 22.72 1.73
C ASP A 52 18.11 22.42 1.09
N TYR A 53 17.94 22.80 -0.18
CA TYR A 53 16.70 22.51 -0.91
C TYR A 53 16.42 21.01 -1.05
N TYR A 54 17.41 20.23 -1.47
CA TYR A 54 17.25 18.78 -1.63
C TYR A 54 17.12 18.06 -0.28
N SER A 55 17.82 18.50 0.74
CA SER A 55 17.66 18.00 2.11
C SER A 55 16.22 18.14 2.58
N ARG A 56 15.61 19.30 2.37
CA ARG A 56 14.19 19.53 2.70
C ARG A 56 13.23 18.64 1.90
N ILE A 57 13.52 18.41 0.62
CA ILE A 57 12.71 17.50 -0.22
C ILE A 57 12.81 16.06 0.30
N VAL A 58 14.01 15.59 0.59
CA VAL A 58 14.24 14.25 1.13
C VAL A 58 13.52 14.10 2.48
N ASP A 59 13.66 15.05 3.38
CA ASP A 59 12.96 15.06 4.67
C ASP A 59 11.44 15.06 4.50
N PHE A 60 10.92 15.83 3.55
CA PHE A 60 9.49 15.84 3.24
C PHE A 60 9.01 14.46 2.73
N VAL A 61 9.74 13.86 1.80
CA VAL A 61 9.42 12.53 1.26
C VAL A 61 9.47 11.46 2.36
N LEU A 62 10.49 11.50 3.24
CA LEU A 62 10.60 10.57 4.35
C LEU A 62 9.45 10.74 5.36
N ARG A 63 9.08 11.96 5.68
CA ARG A 63 7.90 12.26 6.55
C ARG A 63 6.60 11.81 5.90
N LEU A 64 6.44 12.04 4.60
CA LEU A 64 5.27 11.56 3.86
C LEU A 64 5.19 10.04 3.91
N ARG A 65 6.31 9.37 3.66
CA ARG A 65 6.40 7.90 3.68
C ARG A 65 6.14 7.32 5.07
N SER A 66 6.59 7.99 6.13
CA SER A 66 6.28 7.62 7.51
C SER A 66 4.79 7.75 7.82
N LYS A 67 4.16 8.86 7.42
CA LYS A 67 2.72 9.07 7.61
C LYS A 67 1.86 8.07 6.82
N THR A 68 2.30 7.71 5.62
CA THR A 68 1.56 6.76 4.77
C THR A 68 1.66 5.29 5.21
N ARG A 69 2.56 4.95 6.16
CA ARG A 69 2.59 3.60 6.78
C ARG A 69 1.26 3.26 7.47
N VAL A 70 0.57 4.26 8.00
CA VAL A 70 -0.73 4.09 8.67
C VAL A 70 -1.79 3.54 7.71
N PHE A 71 -1.73 3.88 6.42
CA PHE A 71 -2.67 3.33 5.43
C PHE A 71 -2.54 1.82 5.25
N MET A 72 -1.32 1.29 5.35
CA MET A 72 -1.12 -0.17 5.29
C MET A 72 -1.74 -0.87 6.51
N LEU A 73 -1.62 -0.27 7.69
CA LEU A 73 -2.25 -0.78 8.91
C LEU A 73 -3.77 -0.80 8.76
N TYR A 74 -4.36 0.29 8.26
CA TYR A 74 -5.81 0.35 8.00
C TYR A 74 -6.25 -0.69 6.98
N ALA A 75 -5.51 -0.88 5.88
CA ALA A 75 -5.85 -1.90 4.89
C ALA A 75 -5.83 -3.32 5.47
N VAL A 76 -4.88 -3.62 6.37
CA VAL A 76 -4.83 -4.92 7.08
C VAL A 76 -6.01 -5.07 8.04
N ILE A 77 -6.33 -4.04 8.83
CA ILE A 77 -7.48 -4.06 9.74
C ILE A 77 -8.78 -4.24 8.96
N GLU A 78 -8.96 -3.52 7.87
CA GLU A 78 -10.13 -3.61 7.00
C GLU A 78 -10.25 -5.00 6.38
N ALA A 79 -9.14 -5.58 5.92
CA ALA A 79 -9.10 -6.94 5.41
C ALA A 79 -9.56 -7.97 6.46
N VAL A 80 -9.11 -7.82 7.72
CA VAL A 80 -9.54 -8.69 8.83
C VAL A 80 -11.04 -8.52 9.12
N ILE A 81 -11.53 -7.29 9.18
CA ILE A 81 -12.95 -7.02 9.45
C ILE A 81 -13.85 -7.59 8.35
N VAL A 82 -13.52 -7.33 7.09
CA VAL A 82 -14.27 -7.84 5.94
C VAL A 82 -14.32 -9.37 5.97
N SER A 83 -13.17 -10.01 6.16
CA SER A 83 -13.08 -11.48 6.24
C SER A 83 -13.90 -12.05 7.40
N ALA A 84 -13.84 -11.42 8.58
CA ALA A 84 -14.57 -11.86 9.75
C ALA A 84 -16.09 -11.76 9.55
N ILE A 85 -16.57 -10.67 8.94
CA ILE A 85 -17.99 -10.48 8.64
C ILE A 85 -18.48 -11.58 7.69
N TYR A 86 -17.74 -11.87 6.61
CA TYR A 86 -18.11 -12.93 5.67
C TYR A 86 -18.05 -14.32 6.30
N ALA A 87 -17.02 -14.63 7.08
CA ALA A 87 -16.92 -15.91 7.77
C ALA A 87 -18.08 -16.11 8.76
N PHE A 88 -18.42 -15.06 9.51
CA PHE A 88 -19.55 -15.10 10.44
C PHE A 88 -20.88 -15.31 9.70
N THR A 89 -21.09 -14.62 8.58
CA THR A 89 -22.30 -14.78 7.76
C THR A 89 -22.48 -16.23 7.28
N VAL A 90 -21.38 -16.87 6.83
CA VAL A 90 -21.41 -18.29 6.44
C VAL A 90 -21.66 -19.21 7.63
N ALA A 91 -21.03 -18.94 8.78
CA ALA A 91 -21.17 -19.77 9.97
C ALA A 91 -22.56 -19.73 10.59
N VAL A 92 -23.30 -18.63 10.44
CA VAL A 92 -24.67 -18.48 10.96
C VAL A 92 -25.73 -19.15 10.03
N LYS A 93 -25.36 -19.49 8.79
CA LYS A 93 -26.24 -20.16 7.82
C LYS A 93 -27.02 -21.36 8.39
N PRO A 94 -26.40 -22.35 9.09
CA PRO A 94 -27.11 -23.49 9.63
C PRO A 94 -28.16 -23.11 10.68
N LEU A 95 -27.97 -22.05 11.43
CA LEU A 95 -28.94 -21.53 12.39
C LEU A 95 -30.17 -20.97 11.67
N PHE A 96 -29.99 -20.25 10.58
CA PHE A 96 -31.06 -19.75 9.74
C PHE A 96 -31.79 -20.89 9.05
N ALA A 97 -31.09 -21.94 8.61
CA ALA A 97 -31.71 -23.10 8.03
C ALA A 97 -32.61 -23.86 9.04
N ALA A 98 -32.14 -24.00 10.28
CA ALA A 98 -32.92 -24.64 11.36
C ALA A 98 -34.16 -23.80 11.78
N GLY A 99 -34.04 -22.47 11.72
CA GLY A 99 -35.14 -21.53 12.03
C GLY A 99 -36.01 -21.12 10.81
N GLY A 100 -35.82 -21.74 9.65
CA GLY A 100 -36.34 -21.28 8.36
C GLY A 100 -37.83 -20.95 8.28
N ALA A 101 -38.65 -21.70 8.97
CA ALA A 101 -40.12 -21.43 9.01
C ALA A 101 -40.44 -20.14 9.79
N ALA A 102 -39.75 -19.87 10.90
CA ALA A 102 -39.96 -18.66 11.69
C ALA A 102 -39.37 -17.42 11.02
N LEU A 103 -38.26 -17.58 10.30
CA LEU A 103 -37.57 -16.50 9.57
C LEU A 103 -38.36 -16.12 8.29
N ALA A 104 -38.96 -17.11 7.59
CA ALA A 104 -39.83 -16.84 6.46
C ALA A 104 -41.09 -16.05 6.89
N GLN A 105 -41.65 -16.33 8.07
CA GLN A 105 -42.73 -15.53 8.64
C GLN A 105 -42.28 -14.09 8.99
N ALA A 106 -41.01 -13.88 9.32
CA ALA A 106 -40.42 -12.55 9.56
C ALA A 106 -40.01 -11.82 8.26
N GLY A 107 -40.26 -12.40 7.07
CA GLY A 107 -39.89 -11.80 5.78
C GLY A 107 -38.43 -11.88 5.43
N LEU A 108 -37.63 -12.69 6.14
CA LEU A 108 -36.21 -12.90 5.88
C LEU A 108 -36.02 -14.12 4.97
N SER A 109 -35.41 -13.94 3.80
CA SER A 109 -35.14 -15.03 2.85
C SER A 109 -33.68 -15.51 2.96
N LEU A 110 -33.53 -16.84 2.89
CA LEU A 110 -32.19 -17.49 2.87
C LEU A 110 -31.50 -17.42 1.50
N ALA A 111 -32.24 -17.05 0.44
CA ALA A 111 -31.70 -17.02 -0.92
C ALA A 111 -30.42 -16.18 -1.05
N GLY A 112 -30.37 -15.03 -0.38
CA GLY A 112 -29.17 -14.17 -0.40
C GLY A 112 -27.94 -14.77 0.29
N VAL A 113 -28.11 -15.69 1.25
CA VAL A 113 -26.98 -16.33 1.95
C VAL A 113 -26.35 -17.43 1.10
N GLU A 114 -27.14 -18.15 0.30
CA GLU A 114 -26.63 -19.16 -0.65
C GLU A 114 -25.84 -18.51 -1.79
N GLU A 115 -26.32 -17.38 -2.32
CA GLU A 115 -25.61 -16.61 -3.33
C GLU A 115 -24.31 -16.02 -2.77
N LEU A 116 -24.30 -15.58 -1.52
CA LEU A 116 -23.09 -15.08 -0.84
C LEU A 116 -22.03 -16.16 -0.69
N GLU A 117 -22.41 -17.39 -0.34
CA GLU A 117 -21.45 -18.50 -0.20
C GLU A 117 -20.81 -18.88 -1.53
N SER A 118 -21.62 -18.94 -2.61
CA SER A 118 -21.09 -19.24 -3.95
C SER A 118 -20.21 -18.12 -4.52
N GLY A 119 -20.37 -16.88 -4.06
CA GLY A 119 -19.63 -15.71 -4.52
C GLY A 119 -18.46 -15.29 -3.62
N ILE A 120 -18.19 -16.02 -2.51
CA ILE A 120 -17.24 -15.56 -1.49
C ILE A 120 -15.82 -15.38 -2.02
N ASP A 121 -15.37 -16.28 -2.89
CA ASP A 121 -14.05 -16.20 -3.51
C ASP A 121 -13.91 -14.95 -4.39
N LEU A 122 -14.97 -14.59 -5.09
CA LEU A 122 -15.03 -13.41 -5.93
C LEU A 122 -15.04 -12.14 -5.09
N VAL A 123 -15.76 -12.14 -3.98
CA VAL A 123 -15.82 -11.01 -3.05
C VAL A 123 -14.49 -10.80 -2.35
N LEU A 124 -13.87 -11.86 -1.82
CA LEU A 124 -12.55 -11.75 -1.17
C LEU A 124 -11.45 -11.33 -2.16
N SER A 125 -11.51 -11.86 -3.39
CA SER A 125 -10.55 -11.48 -4.44
C SER A 125 -10.73 -10.01 -4.86
N SER A 126 -11.95 -9.55 -5.03
CA SER A 126 -12.24 -8.16 -5.37
C SER A 126 -11.86 -7.20 -4.23
N ALA A 127 -12.09 -7.59 -2.97
CA ALA A 127 -11.66 -6.83 -1.80
C ALA A 127 -10.14 -6.73 -1.71
N ALA A 128 -9.41 -7.85 -1.95
CA ALA A 128 -7.95 -7.87 -1.99
C ALA A 128 -7.42 -6.89 -3.04
N LEU A 129 -8.01 -6.90 -4.23
CA LEU A 129 -7.62 -6.03 -5.33
C LEU A 129 -7.91 -4.57 -5.01
N ALA A 130 -9.11 -4.25 -4.53
CA ALA A 130 -9.50 -2.89 -4.17
C ALA A 130 -8.61 -2.30 -3.07
N LEU A 131 -8.36 -3.06 -1.98
CA LEU A 131 -7.47 -2.66 -0.89
C LEU A 131 -6.03 -2.47 -1.37
N SER A 132 -5.55 -3.33 -2.28
CA SER A 132 -4.20 -3.22 -2.84
C SER A 132 -4.03 -1.97 -3.69
N VAL A 133 -5.02 -1.66 -4.55
CA VAL A 133 -5.02 -0.45 -5.38
C VAL A 133 -5.12 0.80 -4.51
N ALA A 134 -6.00 0.82 -3.51
CA ALA A 134 -6.15 1.92 -2.58
C ALA A 134 -4.85 2.17 -1.80
N THR A 135 -4.23 1.11 -1.26
CA THR A 135 -2.98 1.19 -0.50
C THR A 135 -1.82 1.69 -1.36
N SER A 136 -1.68 1.17 -2.59
CA SER A 136 -0.61 1.60 -3.50
C SER A 136 -0.80 3.05 -3.95
N SER A 137 -2.03 3.47 -4.21
CA SER A 137 -2.35 4.86 -4.55
C SER A 137 -2.05 5.81 -3.41
N ALA A 138 -2.44 5.46 -2.18
CA ALA A 138 -2.24 6.30 -1.00
C ALA A 138 -0.77 6.38 -0.58
N ARG A 139 -0.02 5.28 -0.72
CA ARG A 139 1.35 5.18 -0.23
C ARG A 139 2.39 5.58 -1.24
N GLU A 140 2.24 5.15 -2.49
CA GLU A 140 3.23 5.33 -3.55
C GLU A 140 2.79 6.39 -4.57
N GLY A 141 1.55 6.86 -4.50
CA GLY A 141 0.97 7.76 -5.50
C GLY A 141 0.78 7.10 -6.88
N LYS A 142 0.94 5.78 -6.97
CA LYS A 142 0.88 5.01 -8.22
C LYS A 142 0.02 3.76 -8.04
N PRO A 143 -1.20 3.74 -8.58
CA PRO A 143 -2.09 2.57 -8.47
C PRO A 143 -1.51 1.32 -9.11
N THR A 144 -0.64 1.45 -10.12
CA THR A 144 0.00 0.33 -10.84
C THR A 144 0.90 -0.54 -9.96
N LEU A 145 1.33 -0.05 -8.79
CA LEU A 145 2.14 -0.81 -7.84
C LEU A 145 1.32 -1.69 -6.91
N PHE A 146 0.01 -1.85 -7.16
CA PHE A 146 -0.87 -2.72 -6.38
C PHE A 146 -0.38 -4.17 -6.27
N THR A 147 0.34 -4.65 -7.30
CA THR A 147 0.91 -6.01 -7.34
C THR A 147 1.87 -6.31 -6.19
N ILE A 148 2.47 -5.27 -5.59
CA ILE A 148 3.36 -5.41 -4.42
C ILE A 148 2.55 -5.71 -3.15
N TYR A 149 1.36 -5.12 -3.02
CA TYR A 149 0.50 -5.23 -1.83
C TYR A 149 -0.51 -6.38 -1.94
N LEU A 150 -0.87 -6.76 -3.17
CA LEU A 150 -1.88 -7.78 -3.44
C LEU A 150 -1.60 -9.12 -2.75
N PRO A 151 -0.40 -9.72 -2.82
CA PRO A 151 -0.15 -11.00 -2.17
C PRO A 151 -0.31 -10.94 -0.65
N LEU A 152 0.15 -9.86 -0.04
CA LEU A 152 0.06 -9.68 1.41
C LEU A 152 -1.39 -9.52 1.86
N LEU A 153 -2.17 -8.66 1.19
CA LEU A 153 -3.56 -8.42 1.54
C LEU A 153 -4.46 -9.61 1.22
N ALA A 154 -4.21 -10.31 0.12
CA ALA A 154 -4.91 -11.56 -0.21
C ALA A 154 -4.62 -12.65 0.83
N ALA A 155 -3.36 -12.82 1.24
CA ALA A 155 -3.00 -13.76 2.30
C ALA A 155 -3.64 -13.40 3.65
N THR A 156 -3.70 -12.10 3.98
CA THR A 156 -4.37 -11.61 5.19
C THR A 156 -5.86 -11.89 5.18
N LEU A 157 -6.55 -11.60 4.07
CA LEU A 157 -7.97 -11.89 3.87
C LEU A 157 -8.25 -13.39 4.01
N ALA A 158 -7.48 -14.24 3.32
CA ALA A 158 -7.67 -15.69 3.36
C ALA A 158 -7.40 -16.27 4.76
N ALA A 159 -6.30 -15.87 5.40
CA ALA A 159 -5.95 -16.33 6.74
C ALA A 159 -7.00 -15.89 7.78
N SER A 160 -7.43 -14.63 7.73
CA SER A 160 -8.44 -14.10 8.64
C SER A 160 -9.80 -14.77 8.43
N TYR A 161 -10.18 -15.05 7.18
CA TYR A 161 -11.40 -15.77 6.85
C TYR A 161 -11.39 -17.19 7.42
N LEU A 162 -10.33 -17.96 7.19
CA LEU A 162 -10.20 -19.33 7.69
C LEU A 162 -10.18 -19.35 9.22
N LEU A 163 -9.48 -18.42 9.85
CA LEU A 163 -9.43 -18.31 11.30
C LEU A 163 -10.79 -17.95 11.89
N ALA A 164 -11.50 -16.99 11.32
CA ALA A 164 -12.83 -16.61 11.75
C ALA A 164 -13.83 -17.75 11.56
N LEU A 165 -13.76 -18.49 10.44
CA LEU A 165 -14.58 -19.64 10.18
C LEU A 165 -14.33 -20.78 11.18
N SER A 166 -13.08 -21.01 11.61
CA SER A 166 -12.72 -22.01 12.59
C SER A 166 -13.19 -21.68 14.02
N LEU A 167 -13.27 -20.38 14.36
CA LEU A 167 -13.69 -19.89 15.67
C LEU A 167 -15.23 -19.74 15.76
N ALA A 168 -15.92 -19.57 14.65
CA ALA A 168 -17.35 -19.32 14.61
C ALA A 168 -18.19 -20.41 15.31
N PRO A 169 -17.93 -21.72 15.16
CA PRO A 169 -18.68 -22.76 15.88
C PRO A 169 -18.58 -22.65 17.40
N ALA A 170 -17.43 -22.23 17.93
CA ALA A 170 -17.22 -22.04 19.36
C ALA A 170 -18.01 -20.85 19.92
N LEU A 171 -18.28 -19.83 19.08
CA LEU A 171 -19.03 -18.64 19.46
C LEU A 171 -20.55 -18.84 19.37
N ILE A 172 -20.99 -19.78 18.51
CA ILE A 172 -22.41 -20.03 18.23
C ILE A 172 -22.94 -21.20 19.08
N GLY A 173 -22.11 -22.16 19.46
CA GLY A 173 -22.49 -23.39 20.17
C GLY A 173 -22.25 -23.37 21.69
N GLY A 174 -21.77 -22.25 22.27
CA GLY A 174 -21.69 -22.00 23.72
C GLY A 174 -22.92 -21.26 24.21
#